data_2864f925f63cf940dca1d8634013203f
#
_entry.id   2864f925f63cf940dca1d8634013203f
#
_cell.length_a   1.000
_cell.length_b   1.000
_cell.length_c   1.000
_cell.angle_alpha   90.00
_cell.angle_beta   90.00
_cell.angle_gamma   90.00
#
_symmetry.space_group_name_H-M   'P 1'
#
loop_
_entity.id
_entity.type
_entity.pdbx_description
1 polymer ?
#
loop_
_entity_poly.entity_id
_entity_poly.type
_entity_poly.pdbx_seq_one_letter_code
_entity_poly.pdbx_strand_id
1 'polypeptide(L)'
;MKLKTLKIENFRAINGDDNVITFNENNIVFVFGKNNIGKSSILHAYKYFTSPSEKALPTDFHNHDFNKPIMIEAVFIKEHLDDKSFAGKGLDKWVDGNNQVKIRKVWSKPNDAAKKETFDPNTREYIAGGFGGIDTILTNACPNIIYIEAIPNIKALTAWLDKEIKNRIIKNLQKNHQKEYDEAFRAVKALQEKVEGEDLLSEIATKANKYFNKTFPEMEIKIQSDPFKPMDLCKAFESDFSISIGPKADDNPDMVIADKLQVIKSQIEEMDSSGNYRQFDLHGHALIRQAIVNILGIFRDTKDGSDGADIKKNIILFEEPELYLHPSNKRRFRETLYNIAAQDNYQIICISHDPQLIDLSKEHTSLVRFVAGDDGATHIYQTKENLFTKNEEIKEKVMMLNRFNPHICESFFADEVILVEGDTEAIVLRELLDRFYASKEIFVLNTGSKNNIPFFLEVLSTFKIRLHIIHDSDERYIYEKGQRVLKKDNETPKANSAWSLNEIIWESIVSVCNEGGYAKRYVSIRNFEHAHNYQHDKQKGKPLSAYEFSKTISLDDNHFPIIKFLKEIVATEPSSIEFTQEFINKNVPEPY
;
A
#
# COMPACT_ATOMS: atom_id res chain seq x y z
N MET A 1 -5.35 -18.52 -7.93
CA MET A 1 -6.30 -17.78 -7.05
C MET A 1 -5.77 -16.38 -6.78
N LYS A 2 -6.65 -15.46 -6.46
CA LYS A 2 -6.37 -14.07 -6.13
C LYS A 2 -6.78 -13.79 -4.68
N LEU A 3 -5.96 -13.08 -3.90
CA LEU A 3 -6.30 -12.73 -2.52
C LEU A 3 -7.43 -11.70 -2.51
N LYS A 4 -8.50 -11.95 -1.80
CA LYS A 4 -9.63 -11.02 -1.61
C LYS A 4 -9.52 -10.28 -0.28
N THR A 5 -9.37 -11.04 0.82
CA THR A 5 -9.22 -10.45 2.15
C THR A 5 -8.15 -11.16 2.96
N LEU A 6 -7.52 -10.41 3.84
CA LEU A 6 -6.60 -10.91 4.86
C LEU A 6 -7.06 -10.38 6.22
N LYS A 7 -7.47 -11.28 7.12
CA LYS A 7 -7.87 -11.00 8.50
C LYS A 7 -6.77 -11.45 9.45
N ILE A 8 -6.45 -10.63 10.43
CA ILE A 8 -5.36 -10.89 11.37
C ILE A 8 -5.84 -10.63 12.79
N GLU A 9 -5.69 -11.60 13.67
CA GLU A 9 -6.04 -11.48 15.09
C GLU A 9 -4.86 -11.86 15.97
N ASN A 10 -4.60 -11.08 17.00
CA ASN A 10 -3.64 -11.31 18.08
C ASN A 10 -2.19 -11.56 17.59
N PHE A 11 -1.78 -10.92 16.49
CA PHE A 11 -0.45 -11.09 15.92
C PHE A 11 0.41 -9.84 16.11
N ARG A 12 1.45 -9.94 16.91
CA ARG A 12 2.38 -8.84 17.25
C ARG A 12 1.66 -7.64 17.83
N ALA A 13 1.70 -6.48 17.15
CA ALA A 13 1.00 -5.27 17.57
C ALA A 13 -0.52 -5.34 17.32
N ILE A 14 -0.97 -6.20 16.40
CA ILE A 14 -2.37 -6.27 15.95
C ILE A 14 -3.18 -7.12 16.96
N ASN A 15 -4.26 -6.56 17.49
CA ASN A 15 -5.17 -7.24 18.41
C ASN A 15 -6.63 -6.95 18.05
N GLY A 16 -7.53 -7.87 18.42
CA GLY A 16 -8.96 -7.79 18.09
C GLY A 16 -9.32 -8.52 16.79
N ASP A 17 -10.60 -8.61 16.52
CA ASP A 17 -11.20 -9.40 15.44
C ASP A 17 -11.63 -8.59 14.21
N ASP A 18 -11.53 -7.26 14.27
CA ASP A 18 -11.95 -6.36 13.19
C ASP A 18 -10.83 -6.00 12.19
N ASN A 19 -9.62 -6.57 12.38
CA ASN A 19 -8.46 -6.22 11.58
C ASN A 19 -8.46 -6.96 10.23
N VAL A 20 -9.11 -6.38 9.25
CA VAL A 20 -9.27 -6.95 7.90
C VAL A 20 -8.74 -5.99 6.84
N ILE A 21 -7.98 -6.54 5.89
CA ILE A 21 -7.58 -5.84 4.67
C ILE A 21 -8.26 -6.48 3.47
N THR A 22 -8.86 -5.66 2.63
CA THR A 22 -9.58 -6.09 1.44
C THR A 22 -8.89 -5.56 0.19
N PHE A 23 -8.67 -6.44 -0.79
CA PHE A 23 -8.27 -6.05 -2.13
C PHE A 23 -9.48 -5.73 -2.98
N ASN A 24 -9.39 -4.62 -3.68
CA ASN A 24 -10.38 -4.11 -4.62
C ASN A 24 -9.93 -4.34 -6.07
N GLU A 25 -10.63 -3.74 -7.01
CA GLU A 25 -10.31 -3.85 -8.43
C GLU A 25 -8.89 -3.39 -8.79
N ASN A 26 -8.35 -2.41 -8.06
CA ASN A 26 -7.01 -1.86 -8.29
C ASN A 26 -5.85 -2.78 -7.90
N ASN A 27 -6.09 -3.87 -7.22
CA ASN A 27 -5.06 -4.83 -6.78
C ASN A 27 -3.89 -4.22 -5.99
N ILE A 28 -4.04 -3.01 -5.45
CA ILE A 28 -3.02 -2.34 -4.64
C ILE A 28 -3.61 -1.86 -3.33
N VAL A 29 -2.89 -2.12 -2.25
CA VAL A 29 -3.21 -1.66 -0.90
C VAL A 29 -2.05 -0.83 -0.39
N PHE A 30 -2.29 0.43 -0.08
CA PHE A 30 -1.35 1.30 0.62
C PHE A 30 -1.64 1.28 2.11
N VAL A 31 -0.63 0.86 2.88
CA VAL A 31 -0.68 0.81 4.34
C VAL A 31 0.15 1.96 4.90
N PHE A 32 -0.47 2.80 5.71
CA PHE A 32 0.16 3.95 6.34
C PHE A 32 -0.22 4.08 7.82
N GLY A 33 0.41 5.00 8.51
CA GLY A 33 0.25 5.24 9.94
C GLY A 33 1.57 5.63 10.59
N LYS A 34 1.55 5.97 11.88
CA LYS A 34 2.74 6.37 12.63
C LYS A 34 3.85 5.31 12.62
N ASN A 35 5.07 5.73 12.94
CA ASN A 35 6.18 4.80 13.10
C ASN A 35 5.94 3.87 14.28
N ASN A 36 6.47 2.66 14.18
CA ASN A 36 6.47 1.66 15.25
C ASN A 36 5.09 1.14 15.72
N ILE A 37 4.02 1.35 14.94
CA ILE A 37 2.68 0.79 15.24
C ILE A 37 2.46 -0.60 14.62
N GLY A 38 3.49 -1.25 14.12
CA GLY A 38 3.39 -2.63 13.64
C GLY A 38 2.88 -2.79 12.20
N LYS A 39 3.00 -1.79 11.32
CA LYS A 39 2.60 -1.91 9.90
C LYS A 39 3.24 -3.11 9.20
N SER A 40 4.53 -3.35 9.40
CA SER A 40 5.24 -4.49 8.80
C SER A 40 4.71 -5.84 9.28
N SER A 41 3.95 -5.89 10.38
CA SER A 41 3.32 -7.13 10.87
C SER A 41 2.37 -7.75 9.85
N ILE A 42 1.75 -6.94 8.97
CA ILE A 42 0.88 -7.47 7.91
C ILE A 42 1.66 -8.30 6.88
N LEU A 43 2.86 -7.85 6.50
CA LEU A 43 3.71 -8.56 5.55
C LEU A 43 4.17 -9.89 6.14
N HIS A 44 4.54 -9.86 7.42
CA HIS A 44 4.88 -11.07 8.17
C HIS A 44 3.68 -12.00 8.34
N ALA A 45 2.49 -11.47 8.65
CA ALA A 45 1.27 -12.27 8.78
C ALA A 45 0.96 -13.04 7.49
N TYR A 46 1.04 -12.39 6.33
CA TYR A 46 0.83 -13.06 5.06
C TYR A 46 1.93 -14.11 4.76
N LYS A 47 3.19 -13.82 5.08
CA LYS A 47 4.29 -14.79 4.99
C LYS A 47 4.06 -16.01 5.88
N TYR A 48 3.63 -15.81 7.13
CA TYR A 48 3.27 -16.90 8.07
C TYR A 48 2.11 -17.74 7.54
N PHE A 49 1.10 -17.06 6.98
CA PHE A 49 -0.04 -17.76 6.40
C PHE A 49 0.34 -18.66 5.23
N THR A 50 1.23 -18.23 4.35
CA THR A 50 1.60 -19.01 3.15
C THR A 50 2.69 -20.04 3.42
N SER A 51 3.52 -19.87 4.46
CA SER A 51 4.57 -20.83 4.83
C SER A 51 3.96 -22.12 5.36
N PRO A 52 4.38 -23.29 4.85
CA PRO A 52 3.84 -24.59 5.29
C PRO A 52 4.11 -24.93 6.75
N SER A 53 5.28 -24.56 7.28
CA SER A 53 5.82 -25.06 8.55
C SER A 53 6.18 -23.95 9.55
N GLU A 54 5.70 -22.71 9.32
CA GLU A 54 6.04 -21.60 10.21
C GLU A 54 5.46 -21.80 11.60
N LYS A 55 6.30 -21.61 12.61
CA LYS A 55 5.94 -21.68 14.02
C LYS A 55 5.93 -20.28 14.59
N ALA A 56 4.84 -19.92 15.25
CA ALA A 56 4.75 -18.61 15.91
C ALA A 56 5.72 -18.55 17.09
N LEU A 57 6.56 -17.53 17.11
CA LEU A 57 7.46 -17.27 18.24
C LEU A 57 6.67 -16.64 19.42
N PRO A 58 7.21 -16.72 20.66
CA PRO A 58 6.58 -16.01 21.79
C PRO A 58 6.34 -14.52 21.53
N THR A 59 7.24 -13.88 20.78
CA THR A 59 7.17 -12.45 20.40
C THR A 59 6.11 -12.15 19.34
N ASP A 60 5.53 -13.15 18.71
CA ASP A 60 4.48 -12.96 17.72
C ASP A 60 3.08 -12.89 18.36
N PHE A 61 2.95 -13.33 19.62
CA PHE A 61 1.70 -13.19 20.37
C PHE A 61 1.57 -11.78 20.93
N HIS A 62 0.41 -11.17 20.73
CA HIS A 62 0.14 -9.81 21.22
C HIS A 62 0.34 -9.73 22.74
N ASN A 63 1.16 -8.79 23.20
CA ASN A 63 1.52 -8.60 24.61
C ASN A 63 1.97 -9.88 25.35
N HIS A 64 2.50 -10.90 24.61
CA HIS A 64 2.84 -12.22 25.14
C HIS A 64 1.65 -12.92 25.84
N ASP A 65 0.41 -12.60 25.46
CA ASP A 65 -0.79 -13.28 25.96
C ASP A 65 -1.01 -14.60 25.21
N PHE A 66 -0.51 -15.70 25.79
CA PHE A 66 -0.62 -17.04 25.20
C PHE A 66 -2.00 -17.69 25.42
N ASN A 67 -2.94 -17.00 26.12
CA ASN A 67 -4.32 -17.46 26.27
C ASN A 67 -5.17 -17.12 25.04
N LYS A 68 -4.72 -16.16 24.23
CA LYS A 68 -5.37 -15.78 22.98
C LYS A 68 -4.58 -16.35 21.80
N PRO A 69 -5.21 -17.21 20.96
CA PRO A 69 -4.53 -17.74 19.79
C PRO A 69 -4.27 -16.64 18.75
N ILE A 70 -3.18 -16.77 18.02
CA ILE A 70 -2.99 -16.02 16.77
C ILE A 70 -3.88 -16.66 15.71
N MET A 71 -4.69 -15.87 15.02
CA MET A 71 -5.46 -16.31 13.87
C MET A 71 -5.15 -15.43 12.65
N ILE A 72 -4.83 -16.09 11.53
CA ILE A 72 -4.68 -15.44 10.23
C ILE A 72 -5.61 -16.15 9.25
N GLU A 73 -6.60 -15.42 8.75
CA GLU A 73 -7.57 -15.91 7.78
C GLU A 73 -7.37 -15.19 6.44
N ALA A 74 -7.38 -15.94 5.36
CA ALA A 74 -7.35 -15.40 4.00
C ALA A 74 -8.54 -15.92 3.19
N VAL A 75 -9.17 -15.02 2.46
CA VAL A 75 -10.19 -15.34 1.47
C VAL A 75 -9.60 -15.15 0.09
N PHE A 76 -9.66 -16.17 -0.74
CA PHE A 76 -9.18 -16.14 -2.11
C PHE A 76 -10.34 -16.24 -3.09
N ILE A 77 -10.22 -15.56 -4.22
CA ILE A 77 -11.13 -15.73 -5.36
C ILE A 77 -10.53 -16.80 -6.28
N LYS A 78 -11.32 -17.82 -6.59
CA LYS A 78 -11.02 -18.79 -7.65
C LYS A 78 -11.37 -18.15 -8.99
N GLU A 79 -10.41 -18.07 -9.88
CA GLU A 79 -10.61 -17.56 -11.24
C GLU A 79 -10.72 -18.73 -12.23
N HIS A 80 -11.17 -18.47 -13.45
CA HIS A 80 -11.34 -19.51 -14.48
C HIS A 80 -10.02 -20.25 -14.80
N LEU A 81 -8.90 -19.57 -14.72
CA LEU A 81 -7.57 -20.18 -14.91
C LEU A 81 -7.22 -21.22 -13.83
N ASP A 82 -7.85 -21.15 -12.66
CA ASP A 82 -7.62 -22.10 -11.57
C ASP A 82 -8.35 -23.44 -11.79
N ASP A 83 -9.31 -23.51 -12.72
CA ASP A 83 -10.12 -24.71 -12.95
C ASP A 83 -9.28 -25.96 -13.24
N LYS A 84 -8.19 -25.82 -13.99
CA LYS A 84 -7.24 -26.93 -14.26
C LYS A 84 -6.55 -27.42 -13.01
N SER A 85 -6.21 -26.50 -12.08
CA SER A 85 -5.52 -26.85 -10.84
C SER A 85 -6.49 -27.48 -9.82
N PHE A 86 -7.78 -27.23 -9.93
CA PHE A 86 -8.84 -27.77 -9.10
C PHE A 86 -9.38 -29.11 -9.63
N ALA A 87 -9.37 -29.29 -10.96
CA ALA A 87 -9.95 -30.45 -11.62
C ALA A 87 -9.42 -31.78 -11.08
N GLY A 88 -10.31 -32.68 -10.73
CA GLY A 88 -10.00 -34.03 -10.23
C GLY A 88 -9.40 -34.12 -8.83
N LYS A 89 -9.19 -32.99 -8.12
CA LYS A 89 -8.61 -32.96 -6.77
C LYS A 89 -9.66 -32.82 -5.67
N GLY A 90 -10.95 -32.73 -6.01
CA GLY A 90 -12.04 -32.57 -5.04
C GLY A 90 -11.99 -31.24 -4.29
N LEU A 91 -11.38 -30.21 -4.87
CA LEU A 91 -11.21 -28.89 -4.24
C LEU A 91 -12.45 -28.00 -4.42
N ASP A 92 -13.26 -28.26 -5.44
CA ASP A 92 -14.46 -27.45 -5.76
C ASP A 92 -15.49 -27.41 -4.62
N LYS A 93 -15.51 -28.41 -3.75
CA LYS A 93 -16.39 -28.44 -2.57
C LYS A 93 -16.12 -27.31 -1.56
N TRP A 94 -14.93 -26.73 -1.59
CA TRP A 94 -14.51 -25.64 -0.70
C TRP A 94 -14.78 -24.25 -1.29
N VAL A 95 -15.30 -24.21 -2.51
CA VAL A 95 -15.61 -22.97 -3.22
C VAL A 95 -17.07 -22.60 -2.92
N ASP A 96 -17.30 -21.39 -2.44
CA ASP A 96 -18.65 -20.87 -2.18
C ASP A 96 -19.34 -20.36 -3.45
N GLY A 97 -20.61 -19.92 -3.31
CA GLY A 97 -21.40 -19.39 -4.43
C GLY A 97 -20.84 -18.11 -5.06
N ASN A 98 -19.86 -17.45 -4.44
CA ASN A 98 -19.17 -16.27 -4.93
C ASN A 98 -17.77 -16.59 -5.49
N ASN A 99 -17.50 -17.85 -5.79
CA ASN A 99 -16.17 -18.35 -6.20
C ASN A 99 -15.06 -18.07 -5.18
N GLN A 100 -15.37 -18.05 -3.88
CA GLN A 100 -14.40 -17.76 -2.83
C GLN A 100 -14.03 -19.02 -2.06
N VAL A 101 -12.76 -19.10 -1.66
CA VAL A 101 -12.21 -20.12 -0.76
C VAL A 101 -11.68 -19.43 0.48
N LYS A 102 -12.15 -19.86 1.68
CA LYS A 102 -11.70 -19.29 2.95
C LYS A 102 -10.83 -20.29 3.68
N ILE A 103 -9.65 -19.85 4.07
CA ILE A 103 -8.63 -20.65 4.74
C ILE A 103 -8.14 -19.87 5.95
N ARG A 104 -7.96 -20.55 7.09
CA ARG A 104 -7.32 -19.92 8.25
C ARG A 104 -6.24 -20.81 8.86
N LYS A 105 -5.28 -20.16 9.48
CA LYS A 105 -4.26 -20.77 10.32
C LYS A 105 -4.36 -20.22 11.73
N VAL A 106 -4.30 -21.14 12.71
CA VAL A 106 -4.43 -20.80 14.13
C VAL A 106 -3.24 -21.35 14.89
N TRP A 107 -2.50 -20.50 15.56
CA TRP A 107 -1.42 -20.87 16.47
C TRP A 107 -1.90 -20.67 17.91
N SER A 108 -2.11 -21.79 18.60
CA SER A 108 -2.64 -21.75 19.98
C SER A 108 -1.55 -21.56 21.03
N LYS A 109 -0.29 -21.92 20.72
CA LYS A 109 0.84 -21.81 21.64
C LYS A 109 2.12 -21.44 20.90
N PRO A 110 3.06 -20.76 21.59
CA PRO A 110 4.38 -20.48 21.03
C PRO A 110 5.13 -21.75 20.62
N ASN A 111 5.85 -21.66 19.51
CA ASN A 111 6.66 -22.71 18.91
C ASN A 111 5.91 -23.96 18.40
N ASP A 112 4.59 -23.96 18.48
CA ASP A 112 3.74 -24.98 17.88
C ASP A 112 3.48 -24.69 16.39
N ALA A 113 3.16 -25.77 15.66
CA ALA A 113 2.68 -25.64 14.29
C ALA A 113 1.25 -25.12 14.26
N ALA A 114 0.91 -24.35 13.23
CA ALA A 114 -0.44 -23.87 13.03
C ALA A 114 -1.45 -25.01 12.81
N LYS A 115 -2.61 -24.91 13.43
CA LYS A 115 -3.79 -25.66 13.02
C LYS A 115 -4.29 -25.02 11.71
N LYS A 116 -4.35 -25.82 10.64
CA LYS A 116 -4.78 -25.40 9.32
C LYS A 116 -6.24 -25.81 9.13
N GLU A 117 -7.09 -24.87 8.75
CA GLU A 117 -8.52 -25.11 8.61
C GLU A 117 -9.05 -24.48 7.32
N THR A 118 -10.01 -25.16 6.69
CA THR A 118 -10.70 -24.66 5.51
C THR A 118 -12.20 -24.54 5.81
N PHE A 119 -12.79 -23.44 5.40
CA PHE A 119 -14.23 -23.22 5.55
C PHE A 119 -15.01 -24.09 4.56
N ASP A 120 -15.96 -24.86 5.06
CA ASP A 120 -16.91 -25.63 4.25
C ASP A 120 -18.17 -24.79 4.03
N PRO A 121 -18.47 -24.36 2.80
CA PRO A 121 -19.65 -23.53 2.53
C PRO A 121 -20.98 -24.27 2.73
N ASN A 122 -20.99 -25.62 2.72
CA ASN A 122 -22.20 -26.41 2.92
C ASN A 122 -22.58 -26.52 4.39
N THR A 123 -21.58 -26.80 5.26
CA THR A 123 -21.81 -26.91 6.72
C THR A 123 -21.71 -25.56 7.42
N ARG A 124 -21.11 -24.56 6.77
CA ARG A 124 -20.77 -23.23 7.33
C ARG A 124 -19.82 -23.30 8.53
N GLU A 125 -18.96 -24.29 8.57
CA GLU A 125 -17.99 -24.51 9.64
C GLU A 125 -16.56 -24.58 9.09
N TYR A 126 -15.59 -24.28 9.97
CA TYR A 126 -14.18 -24.51 9.67
C TYR A 126 -13.80 -25.94 10.01
N ILE A 127 -13.30 -26.67 9.01
CA ILE A 127 -12.90 -28.07 9.12
C ILE A 127 -11.37 -28.14 9.13
N ALA A 128 -10.80 -28.89 10.07
CA ALA A 128 -9.38 -29.14 10.15
C ALA A 128 -8.88 -29.83 8.88
N GLY A 129 -7.81 -29.34 8.30
CA GLY A 129 -7.27 -29.82 7.03
C GLY A 129 -8.01 -29.22 5.84
N GLY A 130 -8.51 -30.03 4.93
CA GLY A 130 -9.13 -29.60 3.68
C GLY A 130 -8.11 -28.96 2.73
N PHE A 131 -8.52 -27.93 2.01
CA PHE A 131 -7.66 -27.18 1.06
C PHE A 131 -6.42 -26.61 1.75
N GLY A 132 -6.61 -25.95 2.90
CA GLY A 132 -5.54 -25.34 3.68
C GLY A 132 -4.64 -26.34 4.41
N GLY A 133 -5.07 -27.58 4.58
CA GLY A 133 -4.32 -28.64 5.23
C GLY A 133 -3.30 -29.34 4.34
N ILE A 134 -3.40 -29.19 3.04
CA ILE A 134 -2.49 -29.79 2.07
C ILE A 134 -1.51 -28.72 1.58
N ASP A 135 -0.33 -28.68 2.20
CA ASP A 135 0.68 -27.63 1.96
C ASP A 135 1.07 -27.47 0.48
N THR A 136 1.20 -28.57 -0.25
CA THR A 136 1.53 -28.55 -1.67
C THR A 136 0.42 -27.90 -2.50
N ILE A 137 -0.84 -28.16 -2.17
CA ILE A 137 -1.98 -27.56 -2.85
C ILE A 137 -2.05 -26.07 -2.52
N LEU A 138 -1.94 -25.73 -1.23
CA LEU A 138 -1.95 -24.33 -0.78
C LEU A 138 -0.81 -23.54 -1.44
N THR A 139 0.41 -24.06 -1.40
CA THR A 139 1.58 -23.41 -2.00
C THR A 139 1.44 -23.23 -3.52
N ASN A 140 0.81 -24.21 -4.20
CA ASN A 140 0.62 -24.13 -5.66
C ASN A 140 -0.54 -23.22 -6.08
N ALA A 141 -1.59 -23.12 -5.28
CA ALA A 141 -2.79 -22.36 -5.59
C ALA A 141 -2.73 -20.90 -5.12
N CYS A 142 -2.03 -20.63 -4.01
CA CYS A 142 -1.83 -19.26 -3.53
C CYS A 142 -0.88 -18.47 -4.43
N PRO A 143 -1.05 -17.14 -4.51
CA PRO A 143 -0.10 -16.27 -5.19
C PRO A 143 1.33 -16.42 -4.67
N ASN A 144 2.32 -16.31 -5.57
CA ASN A 144 3.72 -16.26 -5.15
C ASN A 144 4.01 -14.95 -4.41
N ILE A 145 4.85 -15.01 -3.40
CA ILE A 145 5.28 -13.82 -2.66
C ILE A 145 6.58 -13.28 -3.25
N ILE A 146 6.59 -12.00 -3.52
CA ILE A 146 7.78 -11.21 -3.83
C ILE A 146 7.92 -10.19 -2.72
N TYR A 147 8.86 -10.42 -1.79
CA TYR A 147 9.06 -9.55 -0.65
C TYR A 147 10.24 -8.61 -0.90
N ILE A 148 9.98 -7.31 -0.89
CA ILE A 148 10.97 -6.26 -1.09
C ILE A 148 11.05 -5.44 0.21
N GLU A 149 12.06 -5.72 1.01
CA GLU A 149 12.31 -5.08 2.29
C GLU A 149 12.75 -3.61 2.13
N ALA A 150 12.63 -2.82 3.19
CA ALA A 150 13.11 -1.44 3.25
C ALA A 150 14.62 -1.35 2.94
N ILE A 151 15.41 -2.28 3.48
CA ILE A 151 16.81 -2.50 3.13
C ILE A 151 16.91 -3.87 2.47
N PRO A 152 16.87 -3.93 1.13
CA PRO A 152 16.75 -5.20 0.43
C PRO A 152 18.02 -6.04 0.57
N ASN A 153 17.84 -7.34 0.75
CA ASN A 153 18.91 -8.30 0.54
C ASN A 153 19.12 -8.46 -0.98
N ILE A 154 20.07 -7.66 -1.53
CA ILE A 154 20.33 -7.58 -2.95
C ILE A 154 20.67 -8.95 -3.54
N LYS A 155 21.48 -9.75 -2.83
CA LYS A 155 21.87 -11.10 -3.29
C LYS A 155 20.65 -12.02 -3.44
N ALA A 156 19.72 -12.00 -2.48
CA ALA A 156 18.51 -12.80 -2.56
C ALA A 156 17.59 -12.36 -3.71
N LEU A 157 17.45 -11.05 -3.92
CA LEU A 157 16.66 -10.49 -5.00
C LEU A 157 17.27 -10.78 -6.37
N THR A 158 18.58 -10.63 -6.52
CA THR A 158 19.29 -10.96 -7.78
C THR A 158 19.15 -12.45 -8.10
N ALA A 159 19.32 -13.33 -7.13
CA ALA A 159 19.13 -14.77 -7.32
C ALA A 159 17.69 -15.12 -7.71
N TRP A 160 16.71 -14.43 -7.14
CA TRP A 160 15.31 -14.60 -7.52
C TRP A 160 15.04 -14.13 -8.96
N LEU A 161 15.55 -12.94 -9.35
CA LEU A 161 15.45 -12.42 -10.71
C LEU A 161 16.10 -13.35 -11.74
N ASP A 162 17.30 -13.82 -11.42
CA ASP A 162 18.03 -14.76 -12.27
C ASP A 162 17.22 -16.04 -12.52
N LYS A 163 16.66 -16.61 -11.44
CA LYS A 163 15.76 -17.77 -11.55
C LYS A 163 14.53 -17.50 -12.42
N GLU A 164 13.91 -16.33 -12.27
CA GLU A 164 12.72 -15.98 -13.05
C GLU A 164 13.06 -15.75 -14.52
N ILE A 165 14.18 -15.09 -14.83
CA ILE A 165 14.69 -14.92 -16.19
C ILE A 165 14.97 -16.28 -16.82
N LYS A 166 15.70 -17.16 -16.11
CA LYS A 166 16.01 -18.54 -16.58
C LYS A 166 14.72 -19.32 -16.90
N ASN A 167 13.73 -19.27 -16.01
CA ASN A 167 12.44 -19.93 -16.23
C ASN A 167 11.74 -19.45 -17.52
N ARG A 168 11.80 -18.16 -17.81
CA ARG A 168 11.18 -17.58 -19.01
C ARG A 168 11.93 -17.94 -20.27
N ILE A 169 13.27 -17.95 -20.23
CA ILE A 169 14.09 -18.39 -21.37
C ILE A 169 13.77 -19.84 -21.70
N ILE A 170 13.68 -20.72 -20.68
CA ILE A 170 13.31 -22.14 -20.90
C ILE A 170 11.93 -22.24 -21.55
N LYS A 171 10.93 -21.53 -21.03
CA LYS A 171 9.58 -21.52 -21.61
C LYS A 171 9.58 -21.02 -23.05
N ASN A 172 10.36 -19.98 -23.35
CA ASN A 172 10.49 -19.46 -24.72
C ASN A 172 11.18 -20.47 -25.65
N LEU A 173 12.25 -21.10 -25.22
CA LEU A 173 12.93 -22.17 -25.98
C LEU A 173 11.98 -23.35 -26.24
N GLN A 174 11.25 -23.81 -25.25
CA GLN A 174 10.28 -24.90 -25.41
C GLN A 174 9.14 -24.53 -26.39
N LYS A 175 8.75 -23.26 -26.47
CA LYS A 175 7.67 -22.80 -27.32
C LYS A 175 8.12 -22.56 -28.76
N ASN A 176 9.20 -21.80 -28.92
CA ASN A 176 9.64 -21.29 -30.23
C ASN A 176 10.72 -22.16 -30.89
N HIS A 177 11.43 -22.98 -30.10
CA HIS A 177 12.55 -23.83 -30.53
C HIS A 177 12.41 -25.25 -29.91
N GLN A 178 11.19 -25.79 -29.95
CA GLN A 178 10.88 -27.06 -29.29
C GLN A 178 11.72 -28.22 -29.80
N LYS A 179 11.97 -28.28 -31.12
CA LYS A 179 12.77 -29.37 -31.71
C LYS A 179 14.20 -29.37 -31.22
N GLU A 180 14.85 -28.22 -31.30
CA GLU A 180 16.23 -28.03 -30.87
C GLU A 180 16.37 -28.24 -29.37
N TYR A 181 15.38 -27.79 -28.60
CA TYR A 181 15.34 -28.01 -27.13
C TYR A 181 15.20 -29.48 -26.80
N ASP A 182 14.27 -30.22 -27.43
CA ASP A 182 14.04 -31.64 -27.21
C ASP A 182 15.24 -32.50 -27.67
N GLU A 183 15.92 -32.11 -28.73
CA GLU A 183 17.14 -32.77 -29.18
C GLU A 183 18.29 -32.58 -28.18
N ALA A 184 18.51 -31.34 -27.71
CA ALA A 184 19.51 -31.04 -26.70
C ALA A 184 19.22 -31.78 -25.37
N PHE A 185 17.95 -31.76 -24.95
CA PHE A 185 17.52 -32.46 -23.73
C PHE A 185 17.76 -33.98 -23.81
N ARG A 186 17.41 -34.61 -24.95
CA ARG A 186 17.66 -36.03 -25.20
C ARG A 186 19.15 -36.35 -25.23
N ALA A 187 19.96 -35.48 -25.87
CA ALA A 187 21.41 -35.68 -25.94
C ALA A 187 22.07 -35.66 -24.55
N VAL A 188 21.70 -34.64 -23.74
CA VAL A 188 22.23 -34.54 -22.35
C VAL A 188 21.73 -35.67 -21.49
N LYS A 189 20.46 -36.06 -21.59
CA LYS A 189 19.90 -37.20 -20.88
C LYS A 189 20.59 -38.52 -21.25
N ALA A 190 20.86 -38.74 -22.57
CA ALA A 190 21.58 -39.92 -23.05
C ALA A 190 23.06 -39.98 -22.57
N LEU A 191 23.69 -38.79 -22.39
CA LEU A 191 25.01 -38.70 -21.76
C LEU A 191 24.96 -39.07 -20.30
N GLN A 192 23.96 -38.60 -19.56
CA GLN A 192 23.77 -38.96 -18.15
C GLN A 192 23.51 -40.45 -17.98
N GLU A 193 22.62 -41.04 -18.81
CA GLU A 193 22.35 -42.48 -18.82
C GLU A 193 23.61 -43.33 -19.12
N LYS A 194 24.52 -42.82 -19.98
CA LYS A 194 25.82 -43.47 -20.24
C LYS A 194 26.73 -43.40 -19.00
N VAL A 195 26.79 -42.21 -18.35
CA VAL A 195 27.59 -42.05 -17.12
C VAL A 195 27.04 -42.94 -15.97
N GLU A 196 25.70 -43.09 -15.90
CA GLU A 196 25.05 -43.98 -14.95
C GLU A 196 25.23 -45.47 -15.30
N GLY A 197 25.29 -45.78 -16.59
CA GLY A 197 25.49 -47.15 -17.09
C GLY A 197 26.96 -47.60 -17.17
N GLU A 198 27.91 -46.68 -17.04
CA GLU A 198 29.31 -47.04 -16.84
C GLU A 198 29.50 -47.59 -15.43
N ASP A 199 30.22 -48.69 -15.29
CA ASP A 199 30.48 -49.42 -14.03
C ASP A 199 31.12 -48.56 -12.92
N LEU A 200 31.41 -47.27 -13.19
CA LEU A 200 32.13 -46.39 -12.28
C LEU A 200 31.40 -46.15 -10.96
N LEU A 201 30.08 -45.82 -11.00
CA LEU A 201 29.29 -45.61 -9.78
C LEU A 201 29.11 -46.91 -9.00
N SER A 202 28.93 -48.01 -9.73
CA SER A 202 28.85 -49.35 -9.15
C SER A 202 30.21 -49.79 -8.58
N GLU A 203 31.32 -49.48 -9.26
CA GLU A 203 32.66 -49.74 -8.78
C GLU A 203 33.00 -48.95 -7.50
N ILE A 204 32.63 -47.65 -7.48
CA ILE A 204 32.80 -46.80 -6.30
C ILE A 204 31.95 -47.34 -5.12
N ALA A 205 30.67 -47.67 -5.39
CA ALA A 205 29.80 -48.26 -4.38
C ALA A 205 30.35 -49.59 -3.85
N THR A 206 30.85 -50.45 -4.73
CA THR A 206 31.43 -51.73 -4.36
C THR A 206 32.69 -51.55 -3.53
N LYS A 207 33.58 -50.63 -3.89
CA LYS A 207 34.77 -50.28 -3.11
C LYS A 207 34.41 -49.69 -1.76
N ALA A 208 33.44 -48.80 -1.69
CA ALA A 208 32.93 -48.21 -0.45
C ALA A 208 32.34 -49.30 0.47
N ASN A 209 31.52 -50.20 -0.09
CA ASN A 209 30.88 -51.30 0.65
C ASN A 209 31.89 -52.29 1.20
N LYS A 210 33.00 -52.54 0.51
CA LYS A 210 34.07 -53.40 1.00
C LYS A 210 34.63 -52.97 2.37
N TYR A 211 34.66 -51.69 2.64
CA TYR A 211 35.08 -51.14 3.94
C TYR A 211 33.89 -50.93 4.88
N PHE A 212 32.75 -50.52 4.38
CA PHE A 212 31.54 -50.21 5.15
C PHE A 212 30.95 -51.48 5.80
N ASN A 213 30.89 -52.61 5.06
CA ASN A 213 30.34 -53.86 5.51
C ASN A 213 31.21 -54.55 6.60
N LYS A 214 32.47 -54.10 6.79
CA LYS A 214 33.28 -54.55 7.92
C LYS A 214 32.73 -54.03 9.26
N THR A 215 32.09 -52.89 9.23
CA THR A 215 31.53 -52.24 10.42
C THR A 215 30.03 -52.44 10.54
N PHE A 216 29.33 -52.50 9.38
CA PHE A 216 27.87 -52.66 9.28
C PHE A 216 27.52 -53.76 8.27
N PRO A 217 27.59 -55.05 8.67
CA PRO A 217 27.45 -56.19 7.75
C PRO A 217 26.09 -56.27 7.04
N GLU A 218 25.03 -55.73 7.66
CA GLU A 218 23.66 -55.81 7.15
C GLU A 218 23.22 -54.56 6.39
N MET A 219 24.14 -53.59 6.14
CA MET A 219 23.82 -52.31 5.46
C MET A 219 24.65 -52.16 4.20
N GLU A 220 24.09 -51.51 3.22
CA GLU A 220 24.70 -51.29 1.90
C GLU A 220 24.66 -49.78 1.55
N ILE A 221 25.77 -49.26 1.02
CA ILE A 221 25.85 -47.93 0.41
C ILE A 221 25.45 -48.09 -1.06
N LYS A 222 24.41 -47.40 -1.46
CA LYS A 222 23.98 -47.28 -2.84
C LYS A 222 24.21 -45.86 -3.35
N ILE A 223 24.92 -45.70 -4.44
CA ILE A 223 25.19 -44.41 -5.08
C ILE A 223 24.32 -44.31 -6.34
N GLN A 224 23.45 -43.31 -6.38
CA GLN A 224 22.55 -43.05 -7.50
C GLN A 224 22.60 -41.58 -7.86
N SER A 225 22.48 -41.25 -9.14
CA SER A 225 22.32 -39.87 -9.55
C SER A 225 20.83 -39.46 -9.51
N ASP A 226 20.58 -38.19 -9.28
CA ASP A 226 19.22 -37.64 -9.43
C ASP A 226 18.83 -37.56 -10.90
N PRO A 227 17.54 -37.84 -11.25
CA PRO A 227 17.11 -37.78 -12.63
C PRO A 227 17.23 -36.33 -13.19
N PHE A 228 17.77 -36.23 -14.40
CA PHE A 228 17.94 -34.96 -15.12
C PHE A 228 16.60 -34.25 -15.34
N LYS A 229 16.50 -33.01 -14.92
CA LYS A 229 15.30 -32.17 -15.04
C LYS A 229 15.47 -31.14 -16.17
N PRO A 230 14.38 -30.68 -16.81
CA PRO A 230 14.47 -29.63 -17.83
C PRO A 230 15.21 -28.35 -17.42
N MET A 231 15.12 -27.96 -16.14
CA MET A 231 15.89 -26.83 -15.59
C MET A 231 17.40 -27.07 -15.53
N ASP A 232 17.86 -28.32 -15.58
CA ASP A 232 19.29 -28.63 -15.52
C ASP A 232 19.97 -28.37 -16.87
N LEU A 233 19.22 -28.27 -17.97
CA LEU A 233 19.74 -27.84 -19.26
C LEU A 233 20.34 -26.42 -19.19
N CYS A 234 19.72 -25.50 -18.44
CA CYS A 234 20.25 -24.15 -18.25
C CYS A 234 21.51 -24.11 -17.38
N LYS A 235 21.63 -25.06 -16.43
CA LYS A 235 22.86 -25.21 -15.64
C LYS A 235 24.02 -25.71 -16.51
N ALA A 236 23.72 -26.55 -17.52
CA ALA A 236 24.72 -27.05 -18.44
C ALA A 236 25.34 -25.94 -19.34
N PHE A 237 24.64 -24.81 -19.51
CA PHE A 237 25.18 -23.67 -20.26
C PHE A 237 26.04 -22.72 -19.39
N GLU A 238 26.19 -22.97 -18.07
CA GLU A 238 26.97 -22.16 -17.11
C GLU A 238 26.73 -20.66 -17.18
N SER A 239 25.70 -20.21 -17.88
CA SER A 239 25.41 -18.78 -18.04
C SER A 239 24.59 -18.27 -16.86
N ASP A 240 25.26 -17.70 -15.88
CA ASP A 240 24.61 -16.80 -14.95
C ASP A 240 24.32 -15.49 -15.68
N PHE A 241 23.05 -15.07 -15.65
CA PHE A 241 22.69 -13.78 -16.20
C PHE A 241 23.14 -12.68 -15.23
N SER A 242 24.01 -11.79 -15.67
CA SER A 242 24.37 -10.61 -14.91
C SER A 242 23.47 -9.45 -15.30
N ILE A 243 22.82 -8.83 -14.33
CA ILE A 243 22.08 -7.59 -14.55
C ILE A 243 23.02 -6.44 -14.25
N SER A 244 23.21 -5.56 -15.25
CA SER A 244 24.03 -4.35 -15.12
C SER A 244 23.20 -3.12 -15.49
N ILE A 245 23.49 -1.99 -14.84
CA ILE A 245 22.86 -0.69 -15.08
C ILE A 245 23.92 0.30 -15.51
N GLY A 246 23.64 1.04 -16.57
CA GLY A 246 24.55 2.05 -17.10
C GLY A 246 23.81 3.19 -17.81
N PRO A 247 24.50 4.23 -18.22
CA PRO A 247 23.91 5.31 -19.00
C PRO A 247 23.40 4.76 -20.34
N LYS A 248 22.24 5.27 -20.78
CA LYS A 248 21.72 4.97 -22.11
C LYS A 248 22.72 5.48 -23.14
N ALA A 249 23.11 4.63 -24.10
CA ALA A 249 23.88 5.09 -25.25
C ALA A 249 23.01 6.09 -26.03
N ASP A 250 23.58 7.26 -26.31
CA ASP A 250 22.91 8.22 -27.20
C ASP A 250 22.84 7.62 -28.61
N ASP A 251 21.63 7.46 -29.13
CA ASP A 251 21.34 6.99 -30.48
C ASP A 251 21.70 8.04 -31.56
N ASN A 252 22.56 8.99 -31.24
CA ASN A 252 22.99 10.02 -32.18
C ASN A 252 24.31 9.59 -32.86
N PRO A 253 24.28 9.13 -34.14
CA PRO A 253 25.44 8.59 -34.83
C PRO A 253 26.53 9.65 -35.13
N ASP A 254 26.26 10.95 -34.91
CA ASP A 254 27.13 12.05 -35.34
C ASP A 254 27.97 12.67 -34.22
N MET A 255 27.90 12.18 -32.97
CA MET A 255 28.77 12.67 -31.90
C MET A 255 30.09 11.91 -31.91
N VAL A 256 31.00 12.52 -32.58
CA VAL A 256 32.40 12.21 -32.85
C VAL A 256 33.09 11.32 -31.83
N ILE A 257 33.40 10.12 -32.26
CA ILE A 257 34.18 9.07 -31.60
C ILE A 257 35.63 9.55 -31.22
N ALA A 258 36.11 10.62 -31.80
CA ALA A 258 37.51 11.04 -31.67
C ALA A 258 37.89 11.67 -30.29
N ASP A 259 36.98 12.44 -29.67
CA ASP A 259 37.29 13.10 -28.38
C ASP A 259 37.11 12.20 -27.16
N LYS A 260 36.26 11.17 -27.26
CA LYS A 260 36.09 10.19 -26.19
C LYS A 260 37.21 9.15 -26.09
N LEU A 261 37.90 8.87 -27.18
CA LEU A 261 39.00 7.88 -27.22
C LEU A 261 40.26 8.33 -26.53
N GLN A 262 40.48 9.63 -26.39
CA GLN A 262 41.68 10.17 -25.76
C GLN A 262 41.61 10.23 -24.23
N VAL A 263 40.39 10.44 -23.69
CA VAL A 263 40.12 10.40 -22.22
C VAL A 263 40.02 8.95 -21.71
N ILE A 264 39.59 8.04 -22.55
CA ILE A 264 39.39 6.63 -22.21
C ILE A 264 40.69 5.83 -22.17
N LYS A 265 41.69 6.20 -22.96
CA LYS A 265 42.98 5.48 -22.98
C LYS A 265 43.82 5.59 -21.71
N SER A 266 43.60 6.61 -20.88
CA SER A 266 44.29 6.76 -19.60
C SER A 266 43.62 6.09 -18.38
N GLN A 267 42.45 5.47 -18.56
CA GLN A 267 41.71 4.80 -17.48
C GLN A 267 41.41 3.31 -17.75
N ILE A 268 41.94 2.73 -18.85
CA ILE A 268 41.57 1.39 -19.37
C ILE A 268 42.41 0.24 -18.77
N GLU A 269 43.34 0.45 -17.89
CA GLU A 269 44.10 -0.67 -17.32
C GLU A 269 43.36 -1.46 -16.21
N GLU A 270 42.16 -1.04 -15.79
CA GLU A 270 41.35 -1.74 -14.76
C GLU A 270 39.86 -1.85 -15.06
N MET A 271 39.40 -1.73 -16.29
CA MET A 271 37.95 -1.81 -16.60
C MET A 271 37.59 -3.05 -17.41
N ASP A 272 36.64 -3.80 -16.85
CA ASP A 272 35.91 -4.86 -17.53
C ASP A 272 35.39 -4.43 -18.91
N SER A 273 35.46 -5.34 -19.90
CA SER A 273 35.19 -5.11 -21.34
C SER A 273 33.77 -4.69 -21.71
N SER A 274 32.89 -4.40 -20.76
CA SER A 274 31.47 -4.08 -20.92
C SER A 274 31.10 -2.59 -20.90
N GLY A 275 32.07 -1.66 -20.94
CA GLY A 275 31.78 -0.24 -20.98
C GLY A 275 31.28 0.34 -19.63
N ASN A 276 30.53 1.45 -19.67
CA ASN A 276 30.05 2.19 -18.50
C ASN A 276 28.95 1.48 -17.67
N TYR A 277 28.73 0.19 -17.85
CA TYR A 277 27.75 -0.59 -17.10
C TYR A 277 28.36 -1.20 -15.87
N ARG A 278 27.72 -0.99 -14.71
CA ARG A 278 28.13 -1.59 -13.43
C ARG A 278 27.20 -2.71 -13.04
N GLN A 279 27.72 -3.71 -12.36
CA GLN A 279 26.90 -4.79 -11.80
C GLN A 279 25.81 -4.21 -10.88
N PHE A 280 24.69 -4.92 -10.82
CA PHE A 280 23.49 -4.48 -10.14
C PHE A 280 23.70 -4.16 -8.66
N ASP A 281 24.54 -4.94 -7.98
CA ASP A 281 24.88 -4.79 -6.56
C ASP A 281 25.81 -3.60 -6.24
N LEU A 282 26.44 -3.00 -7.25
CA LEU A 282 27.29 -1.83 -7.10
C LEU A 282 26.54 -0.49 -7.16
N HIS A 283 25.21 -0.54 -7.33
CA HIS A 283 24.36 0.63 -7.38
C HIS A 283 23.71 0.97 -6.04
N GLY A 284 23.26 2.21 -5.87
CA GLY A 284 22.49 2.60 -4.69
C GLY A 284 21.14 1.88 -4.60
N HIS A 285 20.71 1.57 -3.39
CA HIS A 285 19.48 0.81 -3.09
C HIS A 285 18.24 1.34 -3.82
N ALA A 286 18.09 2.65 -3.98
CA ALA A 286 16.97 3.26 -4.70
C ALA A 286 16.88 2.81 -6.16
N LEU A 287 18.01 2.84 -6.86
CA LEU A 287 18.10 2.47 -8.27
C LEU A 287 17.83 0.98 -8.46
N ILE A 288 18.38 0.15 -7.57
CA ILE A 288 18.16 -1.30 -7.57
C ILE A 288 16.68 -1.62 -7.40
N ARG A 289 16.02 -1.01 -6.39
CA ARG A 289 14.57 -1.22 -6.14
C ARG A 289 13.72 -0.81 -7.33
N GLN A 290 14.02 0.33 -7.93
CA GLN A 290 13.31 0.80 -9.11
C GLN A 290 13.53 -0.11 -10.33
N ALA A 291 14.75 -0.59 -10.53
CA ALA A 291 15.04 -1.53 -11.60
C ALA A 291 14.29 -2.86 -11.41
N ILE A 292 14.24 -3.39 -10.18
CA ILE A 292 13.47 -4.60 -9.86
C ILE A 292 11.99 -4.42 -10.22
N VAL A 293 11.39 -3.31 -9.79
CA VAL A 293 9.96 -3.02 -10.06
C VAL A 293 9.72 -2.89 -11.56
N ASN A 294 10.62 -2.24 -12.30
CA ASN A 294 10.52 -2.13 -13.75
C ASN A 294 10.68 -3.48 -14.47
N ILE A 295 11.61 -4.32 -14.01
CA ILE A 295 11.79 -5.68 -14.54
C ILE A 295 10.54 -6.54 -14.28
N LEU A 296 9.94 -6.43 -13.10
CA LEU A 296 8.66 -7.08 -12.79
C LEU A 296 7.55 -6.60 -13.72
N GLY A 297 7.53 -5.30 -14.05
CA GLY A 297 6.62 -4.72 -15.05
C GLY A 297 6.81 -5.30 -16.45
N ILE A 298 8.07 -5.51 -16.87
CA ILE A 298 8.40 -6.09 -18.21
C ILE A 298 7.99 -7.55 -18.31
N PHE A 299 8.10 -8.31 -17.21
CA PHE A 299 7.60 -9.69 -17.19
C PHE A 299 6.11 -9.82 -17.51
N ARG A 300 5.41 -8.71 -17.59
CA ARG A 300 4.04 -8.55 -18.03
C ARG A 300 3.86 -8.62 -19.55
N ASP A 301 4.73 -7.89 -20.30
CA ASP A 301 4.44 -7.50 -21.70
C ASP A 301 4.69 -8.64 -22.69
N THR A 302 5.36 -9.69 -22.26
CA THR A 302 5.40 -10.93 -23.03
C THR A 302 4.05 -11.64 -22.91
N LYS A 303 3.00 -11.07 -23.53
CA LYS A 303 1.84 -11.84 -24.00
C LYS A 303 2.35 -12.85 -25.01
N ASP A 304 2.98 -13.88 -24.50
CA ASP A 304 3.12 -15.09 -25.29
C ASP A 304 1.72 -15.61 -25.51
N GLY A 305 1.24 -15.54 -26.73
CA GLY A 305 -0.06 -16.04 -27.17
C GLY A 305 -0.22 -17.55 -27.00
N SER A 306 0.13 -18.06 -25.82
CA SER A 306 -0.16 -19.42 -25.40
C SER A 306 -1.48 -19.41 -24.66
N ASP A 307 -2.52 -19.81 -25.36
CA ASP A 307 -3.77 -20.24 -24.75
C ASP A 307 -3.47 -21.13 -23.53
N GLY A 308 -3.78 -20.62 -22.34
CA GLY A 308 -4.05 -21.44 -21.16
C GLY A 308 -2.88 -22.03 -20.37
N ALA A 309 -1.66 -21.49 -20.42
CA ALA A 309 -0.65 -21.87 -19.46
C ALA A 309 -0.92 -21.19 -18.10
N ASP A 310 -0.95 -21.97 -17.03
CA ASP A 310 -1.17 -21.55 -15.63
C ASP A 310 -0.22 -20.41 -15.21
N ILE A 311 -0.63 -19.16 -15.43
CA ILE A 311 0.12 -18.01 -14.93
C ILE A 311 -0.26 -17.83 -13.46
N LYS A 312 0.59 -18.31 -12.58
CA LYS A 312 0.42 -18.14 -11.16
C LYS A 312 0.45 -16.65 -10.81
N LYS A 313 -0.53 -16.20 -10.02
CA LYS A 313 -0.59 -14.82 -9.52
C LYS A 313 0.59 -14.53 -8.59
N ASN A 314 0.96 -13.28 -8.46
CA ASN A 314 2.02 -12.82 -7.57
C ASN A 314 1.49 -11.75 -6.62
N ILE A 315 1.95 -11.76 -5.37
CA ILE A 315 1.75 -10.68 -4.41
C ILE A 315 3.11 -10.06 -4.11
N ILE A 316 3.24 -8.77 -4.37
CA ILE A 316 4.39 -7.97 -4.01
C ILE A 316 4.12 -7.38 -2.63
N LEU A 317 4.96 -7.75 -1.67
CA LEU A 317 5.00 -7.16 -0.35
C LEU A 317 6.12 -6.12 -0.36
N PHE A 318 5.77 -4.84 -0.36
CA PHE A 318 6.73 -3.77 -0.53
C PHE A 318 6.80 -2.90 0.72
N GLU A 319 7.99 -2.85 1.33
CA GLU A 319 8.24 -2.05 2.52
C GLU A 319 9.01 -0.78 2.15
N GLU A 320 8.44 0.38 2.49
CA GLU A 320 9.01 1.71 2.30
C GLU A 320 9.67 1.93 0.92
N PRO A 321 8.93 1.79 -0.18
CA PRO A 321 9.50 1.88 -1.53
C PRO A 321 10.12 3.24 -1.85
N GLU A 322 9.71 4.29 -1.15
CA GLU A 322 10.20 5.64 -1.29
C GLU A 322 11.58 5.92 -0.71
N LEU A 323 12.09 5.02 0.14
CA LEU A 323 13.39 5.19 0.78
C LEU A 323 14.49 5.41 -0.28
N TYR A 324 15.27 6.46 -0.07
CA TYR A 324 16.38 6.89 -0.93
C TYR A 324 15.97 7.38 -2.33
N LEU A 325 14.68 7.46 -2.67
CA LEU A 325 14.25 8.01 -3.95
C LEU A 325 14.27 9.55 -3.93
N HIS A 326 14.80 10.14 -4.99
CA HIS A 326 14.65 11.57 -5.22
C HIS A 326 13.17 11.94 -5.44
N PRO A 327 12.68 13.10 -4.97
CA PRO A 327 11.24 13.46 -5.07
C PRO A 327 10.66 13.35 -6.48
N SER A 328 11.41 13.72 -7.53
CA SER A 328 10.95 13.56 -8.92
C SER A 328 10.74 12.10 -9.31
N ASN A 329 11.54 11.18 -8.76
CA ASN A 329 11.46 9.75 -9.05
C ASN A 329 10.32 9.08 -8.26
N LYS A 330 9.93 9.61 -7.10
CA LYS A 330 8.81 9.08 -6.31
C LYS A 330 7.50 9.11 -7.10
N ARG A 331 7.22 10.18 -7.84
CA ARG A 331 6.02 10.28 -8.69
C ARG A 331 6.03 9.26 -9.82
N ARG A 332 7.17 9.10 -10.52
CA ARG A 332 7.32 8.10 -11.59
C ARG A 332 7.20 6.68 -11.03
N PHE A 333 7.79 6.45 -9.87
CA PHE A 333 7.71 5.17 -9.18
C PHE A 333 6.26 4.84 -8.79
N ARG A 334 5.51 5.82 -8.25
CA ARG A 334 4.08 5.68 -7.98
C ARG A 334 3.32 5.22 -9.22
N GLU A 335 3.48 5.90 -10.36
CA GLU A 335 2.82 5.51 -11.62
C GLU A 335 3.18 4.06 -12.03
N THR A 336 4.44 3.67 -11.83
CA THR A 336 4.87 2.29 -12.11
C THR A 336 4.15 1.28 -11.21
N LEU A 337 4.00 1.55 -9.91
CA LEU A 337 3.27 0.68 -8.98
C LEU A 337 1.80 0.52 -9.40
N TYR A 338 1.12 1.62 -9.72
CA TYR A 338 -0.26 1.56 -10.20
C TYR A 338 -0.39 0.81 -11.52
N ASN A 339 0.55 1.00 -12.45
CA ASN A 339 0.56 0.27 -13.72
C ASN A 339 0.77 -1.24 -13.52
N ILE A 340 1.58 -1.66 -12.57
CA ILE A 340 1.74 -3.08 -12.21
C ILE A 340 0.45 -3.61 -11.58
N ALA A 341 -0.15 -2.87 -10.65
CA ALA A 341 -1.37 -3.26 -9.96
C ALA A 341 -2.61 -3.32 -10.87
N ALA A 342 -2.61 -2.50 -11.93
CA ALA A 342 -3.67 -2.54 -12.95
C ALA A 342 -3.68 -3.85 -13.77
N GLN A 343 -2.71 -4.73 -13.53
CA GLN A 343 -2.63 -6.03 -14.21
C GLN A 343 -3.18 -7.12 -13.32
N ASP A 344 -3.94 -8.02 -13.91
CA ASP A 344 -4.56 -9.11 -13.16
C ASP A 344 -3.57 -10.08 -12.50
N ASN A 345 -2.31 -10.08 -12.94
CA ASN A 345 -1.31 -11.02 -12.43
C ASN A 345 -0.61 -10.59 -11.15
N TYR A 346 -0.79 -9.33 -10.72
CA TYR A 346 -0.11 -8.78 -9.56
C TYR A 346 -1.09 -8.17 -8.58
N GLN A 347 -0.84 -8.43 -7.30
CA GLN A 347 -1.41 -7.69 -6.18
C GLN A 347 -0.26 -7.06 -5.39
N ILE A 348 -0.45 -5.89 -4.83
CA ILE A 348 0.60 -5.16 -4.11
C ILE A 348 0.08 -4.78 -2.71
N ILE A 349 0.84 -5.11 -1.68
CA ILE A 349 0.71 -4.52 -0.34
C ILE A 349 1.93 -3.62 -0.16
N CYS A 350 1.70 -2.31 -0.12
CA CYS A 350 2.74 -1.30 -0.04
C CYS A 350 2.65 -0.57 1.30
N ILE A 351 3.67 -0.73 2.14
CA ILE A 351 3.81 0.04 3.39
C ILE A 351 4.62 1.29 3.07
N SER A 352 4.07 2.47 3.36
CA SER A 352 4.73 3.73 3.05
C SER A 352 4.51 4.77 4.14
N HIS A 353 5.50 5.66 4.28
CA HIS A 353 5.44 6.89 5.08
C HIS A 353 5.35 8.15 4.19
N ASP A 354 5.32 8.00 2.87
CA ASP A 354 5.34 9.12 1.95
C ASP A 354 3.97 9.43 1.36
N PRO A 355 3.38 10.59 1.69
CA PRO A 355 2.11 11.04 1.12
C PRO A 355 2.13 11.13 -0.42
N GLN A 356 3.30 11.30 -1.03
CA GLN A 356 3.43 11.41 -2.49
C GLN A 356 3.15 10.10 -3.24
N LEU A 357 3.17 8.96 -2.55
CA LEU A 357 2.78 7.68 -3.13
C LEU A 357 1.26 7.50 -3.23
N ILE A 358 0.49 8.31 -2.51
CA ILE A 358 -0.97 8.33 -2.59
C ILE A 358 -1.40 9.20 -3.77
N ASP A 359 -2.22 8.66 -4.66
CA ASP A 359 -2.80 9.38 -5.79
C ASP A 359 -4.32 9.40 -5.71
N LEU A 360 -4.87 10.50 -5.21
CA LEU A 360 -6.31 10.69 -5.08
C LEU A 360 -7.05 10.76 -6.43
N SER A 361 -6.33 10.75 -7.56
CA SER A 361 -6.95 10.68 -8.89
C SER A 361 -7.33 9.26 -9.32
N LYS A 362 -6.85 8.26 -8.59
CA LYS A 362 -7.15 6.85 -8.82
C LYS A 362 -8.28 6.39 -7.89
N GLU A 363 -8.90 5.29 -8.19
CA GLU A 363 -9.87 4.67 -7.30
C GLU A 363 -9.15 4.07 -6.09
N HIS A 364 -9.14 4.81 -4.97
CA HIS A 364 -8.38 4.46 -3.78
C HIS A 364 -9.25 3.83 -2.70
N THR A 365 -9.96 2.79 -3.04
CA THR A 365 -10.65 1.99 -2.04
C THR A 365 -9.67 1.18 -1.17
N SER A 366 -8.40 1.17 -1.56
CA SER A 366 -7.34 0.37 -0.94
C SER A 366 -6.39 1.17 -0.03
N LEU A 367 -6.83 2.30 0.52
CA LEU A 367 -6.09 3.02 1.55
C LEU A 367 -6.36 2.40 2.91
N VAL A 368 -5.31 2.00 3.61
CA VAL A 368 -5.38 1.33 4.91
C VAL A 368 -4.54 2.09 5.92
N ARG A 369 -5.17 2.54 7.00
CA ARG A 369 -4.49 3.21 8.11
C ARG A 369 -4.38 2.29 9.31
N PHE A 370 -3.18 2.24 9.88
CA PHE A 370 -2.89 1.62 11.16
C PHE A 370 -2.94 2.68 12.26
N VAL A 371 -3.70 2.42 13.32
CA VAL A 371 -3.89 3.34 14.44
C VAL A 371 -3.63 2.59 15.74
N ALA A 372 -2.87 3.20 16.64
CA ALA A 372 -2.73 2.70 18.01
C ALA A 372 -4.01 3.02 18.78
N GLY A 373 -4.65 2.00 19.34
CA GLY A 373 -5.79 2.16 20.26
C GLY A 373 -5.35 2.52 21.66
N ASP A 374 -6.30 2.96 22.49
CA ASP A 374 -6.08 3.27 23.91
C ASP A 374 -5.68 2.02 24.72
N ASP A 375 -5.98 0.84 24.21
CA ASP A 375 -5.59 -0.46 24.77
C ASP A 375 -4.13 -0.86 24.44
N GLY A 376 -3.41 -0.01 23.69
CA GLY A 376 -2.04 -0.26 23.20
C GLY A 376 -1.97 -1.24 22.04
N ALA A 377 -3.10 -1.67 21.51
CA ALA A 377 -3.18 -2.51 20.33
C ALA A 377 -3.21 -1.68 19.05
N THR A 378 -2.83 -2.31 17.96
CA THR A 378 -2.98 -1.72 16.63
C THR A 378 -4.29 -2.18 15.98
N HIS A 379 -5.06 -1.21 15.52
CA HIS A 379 -6.29 -1.40 14.76
C HIS A 379 -6.10 -0.98 13.31
N ILE A 380 -6.78 -1.69 12.41
CA ILE A 380 -6.70 -1.50 10.96
C ILE A 380 -8.00 -0.88 10.46
N TYR A 381 -7.89 0.28 9.82
CA TYR A 381 -9.02 0.96 9.19
C TYR A 381 -8.77 1.09 7.69
N GLN A 382 -9.76 0.70 6.89
CA GLN A 382 -9.69 0.78 5.43
C GLN A 382 -10.86 1.61 4.89
N THR A 383 -10.62 2.40 3.84
CA THR A 383 -11.67 3.15 3.14
C THR A 383 -12.74 2.20 2.59
N LYS A 384 -13.99 2.60 2.75
CA LYS A 384 -15.14 1.87 2.16
C LYS A 384 -15.05 1.90 0.63
N GLU A 385 -15.48 0.81 -0.02
CA GLU A 385 -15.68 0.79 -1.47
C GLU A 385 -16.56 1.97 -1.89
N ASN A 386 -16.22 2.61 -2.99
CA ASN A 386 -16.97 3.71 -3.63
C ASN A 386 -16.85 5.10 -3.01
N LEU A 387 -16.01 5.32 -1.97
CA LEU A 387 -15.88 6.65 -1.38
C LEU A 387 -15.44 7.71 -2.42
N PHE A 388 -14.54 7.32 -3.33
CA PHE A 388 -14.00 8.19 -4.38
C PHE A 388 -14.73 8.07 -5.73
N THR A 389 -15.60 7.07 -5.89
CA THR A 389 -16.30 6.77 -7.15
C THR A 389 -17.77 7.12 -7.16
N LYS A 390 -18.33 7.52 -6.01
CA LYS A 390 -19.76 7.85 -5.86
C LYS A 390 -20.25 8.90 -6.84
N ASN A 391 -19.39 9.80 -7.27
CA ASN A 391 -19.74 10.90 -8.16
C ASN A 391 -18.50 11.39 -8.94
N GLU A 392 -18.57 11.43 -10.26
CA GLU A 392 -17.51 11.95 -11.15
C GLU A 392 -17.12 13.39 -10.79
N GLU A 393 -18.09 14.22 -10.38
CA GLU A 393 -17.85 15.60 -9.97
C GLU A 393 -16.99 15.70 -8.70
N ILE A 394 -17.20 14.80 -7.73
CA ILE A 394 -16.37 14.72 -6.51
C ILE A 394 -14.96 14.27 -6.87
N LYS A 395 -14.84 13.28 -7.74
CA LYS A 395 -13.57 12.76 -8.23
C LYS A 395 -12.74 13.86 -8.92
N GLU A 396 -13.35 14.61 -9.82
CA GLU A 396 -12.68 15.74 -10.50
C GLU A 396 -12.27 16.85 -9.52
N LYS A 397 -13.12 17.20 -8.56
CA LYS A 397 -12.79 18.18 -7.51
C LYS A 397 -11.60 17.75 -6.67
N VAL A 398 -11.58 16.49 -6.25
CA VAL A 398 -10.48 15.92 -5.46
C VAL A 398 -9.18 15.86 -6.26
N MET A 399 -9.25 15.49 -7.53
CA MET A 399 -8.11 15.55 -8.44
C MET A 399 -7.55 16.96 -8.57
N MET A 400 -8.41 17.94 -8.76
CA MET A 400 -8.03 19.35 -8.82
C MET A 400 -7.39 19.80 -7.51
N LEU A 401 -8.00 19.50 -6.38
CA LEU A 401 -7.48 19.86 -5.06
C LEU A 401 -6.09 19.26 -4.82
N ASN A 402 -5.89 17.99 -5.16
CA ASN A 402 -4.59 17.32 -5.00
C ASN A 402 -3.50 17.91 -5.91
N ARG A 403 -3.87 18.43 -7.09
CA ARG A 403 -2.94 19.14 -7.98
C ARG A 403 -2.54 20.52 -7.44
N PHE A 404 -3.49 21.24 -6.84
CA PHE A 404 -3.26 22.57 -6.27
C PHE A 404 -2.63 22.54 -4.89
N ASN A 405 -2.96 21.53 -4.07
CA ASN A 405 -2.43 21.35 -2.73
C ASN A 405 -1.94 19.92 -2.52
N PRO A 406 -0.71 19.60 -2.91
CA PRO A 406 -0.16 18.26 -2.74
C PRO A 406 -0.04 17.81 -1.27
N HIS A 407 -0.17 18.74 -0.30
CA HIS A 407 -0.15 18.42 1.13
C HIS A 407 -1.46 17.80 1.64
N ILE A 408 -2.51 17.72 0.82
CA ILE A 408 -3.78 17.07 1.23
C ILE A 408 -3.53 15.64 1.71
N CYS A 409 -2.66 14.90 1.02
CA CYS A 409 -2.36 13.51 1.39
C CYS A 409 -1.63 13.39 2.74
N GLU A 410 -1.01 14.46 3.25
CA GLU A 410 -0.37 14.47 4.58
C GLU A 410 -1.41 14.34 5.69
N SER A 411 -2.64 14.84 5.47
CA SER A 411 -3.73 14.74 6.45
C SER A 411 -4.08 13.30 6.82
N PHE A 412 -3.84 12.32 5.94
CA PHE A 412 -4.09 10.91 6.25
C PHE A 412 -3.16 10.35 7.32
N PHE A 413 -2.00 10.99 7.53
CA PHE A 413 -0.99 10.57 8.49
C PHE A 413 -1.17 11.22 9.87
N ALA A 414 -1.99 12.28 9.96
CA ALA A 414 -2.26 12.98 11.21
C ALA A 414 -3.30 12.23 12.07
N ASP A 415 -3.20 12.35 13.39
CA ASP A 415 -4.23 11.86 14.31
C ASP A 415 -5.33 12.90 14.54
N GLU A 416 -5.00 14.17 14.34
CA GLU A 416 -5.89 15.29 14.57
C GLU A 416 -5.76 16.31 13.44
N VAL A 417 -6.88 16.70 12.85
CA VAL A 417 -6.94 17.59 11.68
C VAL A 417 -7.93 18.71 11.91
N ILE A 418 -7.52 19.95 11.63
CA ILE A 418 -8.40 21.09 11.55
C ILE A 418 -8.72 21.33 10.06
N LEU A 419 -9.98 21.21 9.68
CA LEU A 419 -10.47 21.54 8.36
C LEU A 419 -10.87 23.03 8.33
N VAL A 420 -10.35 23.77 7.36
CA VAL A 420 -10.69 25.18 7.15
C VAL A 420 -11.09 25.44 5.70
N GLU A 421 -11.83 26.53 5.46
CA GLU A 421 -12.34 26.85 4.13
C GLU A 421 -11.26 27.36 3.18
N GLY A 422 -10.34 28.17 3.68
CA GLY A 422 -9.43 28.91 2.82
C GLY A 422 -8.04 29.18 3.39
N ASP A 423 -7.29 29.98 2.64
CA ASP A 423 -5.87 30.27 2.94
C ASP A 423 -5.70 31.13 4.21
N THR A 424 -6.61 32.08 4.46
CA THR A 424 -6.50 33.01 5.59
C THR A 424 -6.51 32.24 6.91
N GLU A 425 -7.52 31.42 7.12
CA GLU A 425 -7.66 30.57 8.32
C GLU A 425 -6.49 29.59 8.45
N ALA A 426 -6.12 28.95 7.34
CA ALA A 426 -5.03 27.98 7.33
C ALA A 426 -3.70 28.61 7.75
N ILE A 427 -3.36 29.78 7.22
CA ILE A 427 -2.12 30.50 7.53
C ILE A 427 -2.12 30.96 9.01
N VAL A 428 -3.22 31.57 9.45
CA VAL A 428 -3.34 32.06 10.83
C VAL A 428 -3.22 30.90 11.81
N LEU A 429 -3.94 29.81 11.59
CA LEU A 429 -3.90 28.65 12.50
C LEU A 429 -2.54 27.97 12.55
N ARG A 430 -1.90 27.76 11.41
CA ARG A 430 -0.55 27.16 11.38
C ARG A 430 0.44 28.02 12.17
N GLU A 431 0.47 29.32 11.95
CA GLU A 431 1.35 30.21 12.68
C GLU A 431 1.06 30.23 14.20
N LEU A 432 -0.21 30.22 14.60
CA LEU A 432 -0.59 30.18 16.02
C LEU A 432 -0.24 28.84 16.66
N LEU A 433 -0.43 27.72 15.96
CA LEU A 433 -0.04 26.39 16.43
C LEU A 433 1.49 26.30 16.60
N ASP A 434 2.25 26.71 15.59
CA ASP A 434 3.70 26.67 15.63
C ASP A 434 4.26 27.54 16.77
N ARG A 435 3.66 28.70 17.01
CA ARG A 435 4.13 29.64 18.01
C ARG A 435 3.73 29.30 19.43
N PHE A 436 2.53 28.76 19.64
CA PHE A 436 1.98 28.55 20.98
C PHE A 436 1.84 27.08 21.39
N TYR A 437 1.76 26.18 20.41
CA TYR A 437 1.45 24.77 20.63
C TYR A 437 2.31 23.84 19.77
N ALA A 438 3.58 24.19 19.55
CA ALA A 438 4.52 23.44 18.71
C ALA A 438 4.70 21.96 19.10
N SER A 439 4.35 21.57 20.33
CA SER A 439 4.38 20.17 20.76
C SER A 439 3.14 19.36 20.36
N LYS A 440 2.10 20.00 19.82
CA LYS A 440 0.87 19.34 19.38
C LYS A 440 0.95 19.00 17.89
N GLU A 441 0.75 17.74 17.57
CA GLU A 441 0.75 17.24 16.19
C GLU A 441 -0.64 17.41 15.56
N ILE A 442 -1.08 18.65 15.31
CA ILE A 442 -2.37 18.96 14.71
C ILE A 442 -2.11 19.46 13.27
N PHE A 443 -2.71 18.79 12.31
CA PHE A 443 -2.59 19.17 10.91
C PHE A 443 -3.71 20.14 10.48
N VAL A 444 -3.36 21.25 9.85
CA VAL A 444 -4.35 22.21 9.32
C VAL A 444 -4.52 21.99 7.83
N LEU A 445 -5.69 21.47 7.44
CA LEU A 445 -6.05 21.19 6.06
C LEU A 445 -6.93 22.33 5.50
N ASN A 446 -6.38 23.06 4.53
CA ASN A 446 -7.18 23.95 3.69
C ASN A 446 -7.97 23.13 2.67
N THR A 447 -9.28 23.13 2.78
CA THR A 447 -10.18 22.39 1.87
C THR A 447 -10.42 23.12 0.53
N GLY A 448 -9.95 24.36 0.42
CA GLY A 448 -10.09 25.22 -0.76
C GLY A 448 -11.51 25.78 -0.97
N SER A 449 -12.50 25.25 -0.28
CA SER A 449 -13.88 25.74 -0.29
C SER A 449 -14.72 25.04 0.77
N LYS A 450 -15.69 25.74 1.32
CA LYS A 450 -16.71 25.20 2.23
C LYS A 450 -17.43 23.95 1.66
N ASN A 451 -17.66 23.94 0.34
CA ASN A 451 -18.27 22.80 -0.37
C ASN A 451 -17.49 21.48 -0.23
N ASN A 452 -16.18 21.55 0.02
CA ASN A 452 -15.33 20.37 0.09
C ASN A 452 -15.24 19.79 1.50
N ILE A 453 -15.67 20.53 2.52
CA ILE A 453 -15.60 20.09 3.94
C ILE A 453 -16.33 18.76 4.14
N PRO A 454 -17.57 18.52 3.67
CA PRO A 454 -18.28 17.26 3.86
C PRO A 454 -17.52 16.05 3.31
N PHE A 455 -16.87 16.22 2.16
CA PHE A 455 -16.07 15.17 1.55
C PHE A 455 -14.87 14.79 2.44
N PHE A 456 -14.10 15.77 2.94
CA PHE A 456 -12.98 15.48 3.83
C PHE A 456 -13.42 14.91 5.17
N LEU A 457 -14.59 15.31 5.69
CA LEU A 457 -15.19 14.71 6.87
C LEU A 457 -15.44 13.20 6.65
N GLU A 458 -16.07 12.83 5.55
CA GLU A 458 -16.37 11.43 5.21
C GLU A 458 -15.08 10.61 5.06
N VAL A 459 -14.08 11.11 4.32
CA VAL A 459 -12.83 10.39 4.05
C VAL A 459 -12.00 10.21 5.33
N LEU A 460 -11.74 11.31 6.05
CA LEU A 460 -10.82 11.30 7.18
C LEU A 460 -11.41 10.58 8.42
N SER A 461 -12.73 10.65 8.61
CA SER A 461 -13.40 9.94 9.70
C SER A 461 -13.30 8.42 9.57
N THR A 462 -13.23 7.89 8.35
CA THR A 462 -13.02 6.45 8.09
C THR A 462 -11.74 5.94 8.75
N PHE A 463 -10.72 6.80 8.85
CA PHE A 463 -9.44 6.48 9.47
C PHE A 463 -9.38 6.82 10.97
N LYS A 464 -10.50 7.13 11.60
CA LYS A 464 -10.59 7.53 13.02
C LYS A 464 -9.71 8.75 13.37
N ILE A 465 -9.53 9.67 12.40
CA ILE A 465 -8.87 10.95 12.63
C ILE A 465 -9.83 11.84 13.42
N ARG A 466 -9.32 12.53 14.43
CA ARG A 466 -10.08 13.54 15.17
C ARG A 466 -10.21 14.79 14.33
N LEU A 467 -11.45 15.25 14.08
CA LEU A 467 -11.74 16.31 13.14
C LEU A 467 -12.29 17.56 13.86
N HIS A 468 -11.69 18.70 13.57
CA HIS A 468 -12.16 20.00 13.97
C HIS A 468 -12.48 20.81 12.71
N ILE A 469 -13.66 21.36 12.65
CA ILE A 469 -14.15 22.06 11.46
C ILE A 469 -14.33 23.54 11.81
N ILE A 470 -13.53 24.41 11.20
CA ILE A 470 -13.67 25.86 11.34
C ILE A 470 -14.15 26.41 10.02
N HIS A 471 -15.29 27.04 10.01
CA HIS A 471 -15.89 27.62 8.81
C HIS A 471 -16.67 28.89 9.12
N ASP A 472 -16.96 29.65 8.07
CA ASP A 472 -17.78 30.83 8.14
C ASP A 472 -19.27 30.47 8.18
N SER A 473 -20.10 31.23 8.93
CA SER A 473 -21.55 31.05 8.86
C SER A 473 -22.14 31.54 7.55
N ASP A 474 -21.49 32.50 6.94
CA ASP A 474 -22.04 33.31 5.84
C ASP A 474 -23.34 34.04 6.19
N GLU A 475 -23.95 34.65 5.21
CA GLU A 475 -25.24 35.31 5.32
C GLU A 475 -26.33 34.51 4.61
N ARG A 476 -27.57 34.56 5.13
CA ARG A 476 -28.69 33.79 4.55
C ARG A 476 -29.04 34.21 3.13
N TYR A 477 -28.88 35.49 2.85
CA TYR A 477 -29.22 36.07 1.55
C TYR A 477 -28.02 36.76 0.91
N ILE A 478 -28.05 36.92 -0.38
CA ILE A 478 -27.03 37.67 -1.12
C ILE A 478 -27.32 39.17 -0.97
N TYR A 479 -26.28 39.94 -0.63
CA TYR A 479 -26.34 41.40 -0.50
C TYR A 479 -25.39 42.04 -1.52
N GLU A 480 -25.89 43.10 -2.17
CA GLU A 480 -25.09 44.01 -3.00
C GLU A 480 -25.29 45.44 -2.52
N LYS A 481 -24.19 46.15 -2.26
CA LYS A 481 -24.20 47.52 -1.73
C LYS A 481 -25.13 47.72 -0.50
N GLY A 482 -25.20 46.71 0.37
CA GLY A 482 -26.01 46.75 1.59
C GLY A 482 -27.52 46.45 1.38
N GLN A 483 -27.94 46.09 0.18
CA GLN A 483 -29.32 45.73 -0.12
C GLN A 483 -29.42 44.24 -0.49
N ARG A 484 -30.51 43.59 -0.10
CA ARG A 484 -30.78 42.20 -0.49
C ARG A 484 -31.01 42.13 -2.00
N VAL A 485 -30.30 41.20 -2.64
CA VAL A 485 -30.54 40.86 -4.04
C VAL A 485 -31.85 40.07 -4.13
N LEU A 486 -32.76 40.48 -4.98
CA LEU A 486 -34.02 39.80 -5.22
C LEU A 486 -33.89 38.81 -6.37
N LYS A 487 -34.73 37.77 -6.38
CA LYS A 487 -34.89 36.87 -7.53
C LYS A 487 -35.55 37.59 -8.69
N LYS A 488 -35.74 36.91 -9.80
CA LYS A 488 -36.38 37.44 -11.01
C LYS A 488 -37.84 37.90 -10.81
N ASP A 489 -38.48 37.46 -9.73
CA ASP A 489 -39.82 37.89 -9.32
C ASP A 489 -39.84 39.29 -8.68
N ASN A 490 -38.66 39.86 -8.38
CA ASN A 490 -38.47 41.14 -7.70
C ASN A 490 -39.07 41.22 -6.28
N GLU A 491 -39.50 40.13 -5.70
CA GLU A 491 -40.11 40.07 -4.37
C GLU A 491 -39.33 39.16 -3.42
N THR A 492 -38.88 38.00 -3.91
CA THR A 492 -38.22 36.99 -3.09
C THR A 492 -36.72 37.26 -2.95
N PRO A 493 -36.17 37.37 -1.73
CA PRO A 493 -34.73 37.47 -1.54
C PRO A 493 -33.97 36.28 -2.13
N LYS A 494 -32.85 36.55 -2.78
CA LYS A 494 -31.99 35.51 -3.35
C LYS A 494 -31.19 34.86 -2.24
N ALA A 495 -31.47 33.57 -1.99
CA ALA A 495 -30.76 32.79 -0.99
C ALA A 495 -29.26 32.69 -1.34
N ASN A 496 -28.42 32.69 -0.31
CA ASN A 496 -26.99 32.43 -0.43
C ASN A 496 -26.75 30.91 -0.37
N SER A 497 -26.16 30.33 -1.40
CA SER A 497 -25.85 28.91 -1.45
C SER A 497 -24.84 28.49 -0.38
N ALA A 498 -23.93 29.39 0.01
CA ALA A 498 -22.97 29.14 1.08
C ALA A 498 -23.64 28.92 2.44
N TRP A 499 -24.80 29.60 2.68
CA TRP A 499 -25.59 29.42 3.89
C TRP A 499 -26.14 28.00 4.03
N SER A 500 -26.64 27.38 2.95
CA SER A 500 -27.21 26.04 2.98
C SER A 500 -26.16 24.97 3.31
N LEU A 501 -24.87 25.22 3.07
CA LEU A 501 -23.78 24.33 3.43
C LEU A 501 -23.61 24.18 4.94
N ASN A 502 -24.07 25.14 5.76
CA ASN A 502 -24.01 25.02 7.22
C ASN A 502 -24.76 23.79 7.71
N GLU A 503 -25.94 23.51 7.14
CA GLU A 503 -26.76 22.34 7.49
C GLU A 503 -26.11 21.04 7.00
N ILE A 504 -25.64 21.01 5.77
CA ILE A 504 -24.95 19.84 5.18
C ILE A 504 -23.69 19.47 6.00
N ILE A 505 -22.88 20.46 6.40
CA ILE A 505 -21.71 20.23 7.26
C ILE A 505 -22.15 19.68 8.62
N TRP A 506 -23.22 20.24 9.21
CA TRP A 506 -23.71 19.76 10.50
C TRP A 506 -24.22 18.32 10.44
N GLU A 507 -25.01 17.98 9.43
CA GLU A 507 -25.47 16.61 9.20
C GLU A 507 -24.31 15.62 9.02
N SER A 508 -23.28 16.03 8.27
CA SER A 508 -22.04 15.24 8.09
C SER A 508 -21.31 15.02 9.41
N ILE A 509 -21.21 16.03 10.27
CA ILE A 509 -20.60 15.92 11.61
C ILE A 509 -21.39 14.96 12.49
N VAL A 510 -22.71 15.09 12.51
CA VAL A 510 -23.59 14.19 13.28
C VAL A 510 -23.44 12.73 12.80
N SER A 511 -23.37 12.52 11.48
CA SER A 511 -23.14 11.18 10.92
C SER A 511 -21.81 10.58 11.38
N VAL A 512 -20.72 11.34 11.33
CA VAL A 512 -19.40 10.92 11.80
C VAL A 512 -19.44 10.54 13.29
N CYS A 513 -20.08 11.36 14.13
CA CYS A 513 -20.19 11.08 15.57
C CYS A 513 -21.04 9.83 15.84
N ASN A 514 -22.13 9.62 15.11
CA ASN A 514 -22.99 8.44 15.23
C ASN A 514 -22.27 7.14 14.84
N GLU A 515 -21.29 7.22 13.92
CA GLU A 515 -20.43 6.09 13.51
C GLU A 515 -19.22 5.87 14.45
N GLY A 516 -19.22 6.57 15.61
CA GLY A 516 -18.16 6.46 16.62
C GLY A 516 -16.85 7.15 16.22
N GLY A 517 -16.91 8.13 15.30
CA GLY A 517 -15.84 9.07 15.01
C GLY A 517 -15.89 10.29 15.92
N TYR A 518 -14.91 11.18 15.79
CA TYR A 518 -14.89 12.47 16.49
C TYR A 518 -14.87 13.61 15.47
N ALA A 519 -15.88 14.47 15.51
CA ALA A 519 -15.93 15.69 14.71
C ALA A 519 -16.58 16.82 15.52
N LYS A 520 -15.96 18.01 15.57
CA LYS A 520 -16.47 19.16 16.28
C LYS A 520 -16.40 20.40 15.40
N ARG A 521 -17.49 21.20 15.43
CA ARG A 521 -17.65 22.41 14.61
C ARG A 521 -17.34 23.67 15.41
N TYR A 522 -16.69 24.62 14.75
CA TYR A 522 -16.44 25.99 15.19
C TYR A 522 -16.84 26.94 14.09
N VAL A 523 -17.51 28.03 14.41
CA VAL A 523 -18.09 28.92 13.40
C VAL A 523 -17.69 30.38 13.65
N SER A 524 -17.08 30.97 12.62
CA SER A 524 -16.88 32.42 12.53
C SER A 524 -18.19 33.05 12.06
N ILE A 525 -18.81 33.90 12.91
CA ILE A 525 -20.08 34.55 12.57
C ILE A 525 -19.84 35.51 11.42
N ARG A 526 -20.66 35.40 10.37
CA ARG A 526 -20.51 35.97 9.03
C ARG A 526 -19.33 35.36 8.29
N ASN A 527 -18.15 35.94 8.47
CA ASN A 527 -16.91 35.44 7.90
C ASN A 527 -15.75 35.75 8.83
N PHE A 528 -14.59 35.17 8.51
CA PHE A 528 -13.37 35.31 9.31
C PHE A 528 -13.00 36.79 9.48
N GLU A 529 -13.03 37.60 8.41
CA GLU A 529 -12.65 38.99 8.43
C GLU A 529 -13.51 39.80 9.39
N HIS A 530 -14.83 39.59 9.35
CA HIS A 530 -15.76 40.26 10.24
C HIS A 530 -15.60 39.81 11.70
N ALA A 531 -15.51 38.51 11.93
CA ALA A 531 -15.43 37.94 13.27
C ALA A 531 -14.14 38.34 14.02
N HIS A 532 -13.06 38.64 13.26
CA HIS A 532 -11.75 39.00 13.82
C HIS A 532 -11.42 40.50 13.62
N ASN A 533 -12.36 41.32 13.13
CA ASN A 533 -12.11 42.70 12.74
C ASN A 533 -10.84 42.87 11.89
N TYR A 534 -10.66 41.98 10.94
CA TYR A 534 -9.49 41.86 10.09
C TYR A 534 -9.82 42.32 8.66
N GLN A 535 -8.90 43.04 8.06
CA GLN A 535 -8.97 43.41 6.65
C GLN A 535 -7.65 43.11 6.00
N HIS A 536 -7.69 42.40 4.88
CA HIS A 536 -6.46 42.13 4.14
C HIS A 536 -6.00 43.38 3.38
N ASP A 537 -4.70 43.60 3.38
CA ASP A 537 -4.07 44.65 2.58
C ASP A 537 -4.06 44.21 1.10
N LYS A 538 -4.74 44.96 0.26
CA LYS A 538 -4.84 44.66 -1.18
C LYS A 538 -3.51 44.72 -1.90
N GLN A 539 -2.53 45.50 -1.39
CA GLN A 539 -1.19 45.57 -1.99
C GLN A 539 -0.33 44.39 -1.65
N LYS A 540 -0.48 43.81 -0.44
CA LYS A 540 0.30 42.66 0.04
C LYS A 540 -0.35 41.32 -0.36
N GLY A 541 -1.62 41.29 -0.69
CA GLY A 541 -2.38 40.07 -0.95
C GLY A 541 -2.78 39.31 0.31
N LYS A 542 -3.74 38.38 0.15
CA LYS A 542 -4.34 37.65 1.27
C LYS A 542 -3.32 36.86 2.11
N PRO A 543 -2.38 36.07 1.54
CA PRO A 543 -1.48 35.24 2.34
C PRO A 543 -0.55 36.03 3.25
N LEU A 544 0.09 37.09 2.73
CA LEU A 544 1.01 37.91 3.52
C LEU A 544 0.28 38.69 4.60
N SER A 545 -0.89 39.24 4.27
CA SER A 545 -1.72 39.95 5.25
C SER A 545 -2.19 39.04 6.38
N ALA A 546 -2.60 37.80 6.09
CA ALA A 546 -2.99 36.81 7.09
C ALA A 546 -1.81 36.45 8.01
N TYR A 547 -0.63 36.27 7.44
CA TYR A 547 0.59 35.99 8.20
C TYR A 547 0.99 37.16 9.12
N GLU A 548 0.95 38.39 8.63
CA GLU A 548 1.20 39.58 9.46
C GLU A 548 0.16 39.73 10.57
N PHE A 549 -1.10 39.51 10.27
CA PHE A 549 -2.18 39.54 11.25
C PHE A 549 -1.96 38.47 12.35
N SER A 550 -1.61 37.24 11.97
CA SER A 550 -1.37 36.19 12.96
C SER A 550 -0.27 36.55 13.97
N LYS A 551 0.74 37.31 13.54
CA LYS A 551 1.83 37.79 14.42
C LYS A 551 1.37 38.81 15.46
N THR A 552 0.31 39.54 15.20
CA THR A 552 -0.26 40.52 16.15
C THR A 552 -1.09 39.87 17.25
N ILE A 553 -1.51 38.60 17.05
CA ILE A 553 -2.38 37.89 17.99
C ILE A 553 -1.58 37.30 19.15
N SER A 554 -2.06 37.50 20.38
CA SER A 554 -1.55 36.84 21.59
C SER A 554 -2.54 35.78 22.08
N LEU A 555 -2.08 34.82 22.87
CA LEU A 555 -2.96 33.84 23.55
C LEU A 555 -3.99 34.49 24.50
N ASP A 556 -3.69 35.68 25.01
CA ASP A 556 -4.58 36.41 25.91
C ASP A 556 -5.71 37.16 25.20
N ASP A 557 -5.63 37.24 23.84
CA ASP A 557 -6.61 37.94 23.02
C ASP A 557 -7.91 37.15 22.83
N ASN A 558 -8.56 36.83 23.95
CA ASN A 558 -9.81 36.06 23.96
C ASN A 558 -10.98 36.71 23.24
N HIS A 559 -10.85 37.96 22.74
CA HIS A 559 -11.84 38.58 21.91
C HIS A 559 -11.85 38.00 20.48
N PHE A 560 -10.73 37.43 20.00
CA PHE A 560 -10.68 36.73 18.71
C PHE A 560 -11.27 35.32 18.82
N PRO A 561 -12.29 34.98 18.02
CA PRO A 561 -12.86 33.63 18.01
C PRO A 561 -11.82 32.55 17.78
N ILE A 562 -10.85 32.76 16.87
CA ILE A 562 -9.82 31.77 16.53
C ILE A 562 -8.97 31.36 17.74
N ILE A 563 -8.70 32.26 18.68
CA ILE A 563 -7.98 31.94 19.92
C ILE A 563 -8.83 31.06 20.84
N LYS A 564 -10.14 31.34 20.95
CA LYS A 564 -11.06 30.50 21.71
C LYS A 564 -11.16 29.11 21.11
N PHE A 565 -11.29 29.03 19.77
CA PHE A 565 -11.34 27.75 19.07
C PHE A 565 -10.06 26.95 19.29
N LEU A 566 -8.90 27.58 19.12
CA LEU A 566 -7.62 26.94 19.28
C LEU A 566 -7.40 26.43 20.72
N LYS A 567 -7.72 27.24 21.73
CA LYS A 567 -7.64 26.80 23.14
C LYS A 567 -8.53 25.60 23.41
N GLU A 568 -9.70 25.55 22.83
CA GLU A 568 -10.63 24.44 23.00
C GLU A 568 -10.17 23.18 22.27
N ILE A 569 -9.63 23.31 21.04
CA ILE A 569 -9.08 22.20 20.26
C ILE A 569 -7.93 21.53 21.03
N VAL A 570 -7.04 22.31 21.62
CA VAL A 570 -5.87 21.77 22.34
C VAL A 570 -6.15 21.36 23.77
N ALA A 571 -7.34 21.65 24.30
CA ALA A 571 -7.72 21.30 25.66
C ALA A 571 -7.85 19.77 25.83
N THR A 572 -7.44 19.28 26.99
CA THR A 572 -7.56 17.86 27.33
C THR A 572 -9.02 17.44 27.49
N GLU A 573 -9.87 18.34 27.98
CA GLU A 573 -11.31 18.14 28.11
C GLU A 573 -12.04 19.16 27.20
N PRO A 574 -12.75 18.69 26.17
CA PRO A 574 -13.50 19.58 25.29
C PRO A 574 -14.66 20.25 26.06
N SER A 575 -14.89 21.53 25.79
CA SER A 575 -16.02 22.26 26.37
C SER A 575 -17.35 21.71 25.87
N SER A 576 -18.42 21.97 26.63
CA SER A 576 -19.80 21.63 26.27
C SER A 576 -20.41 22.56 25.22
N ILE A 577 -19.67 23.53 24.67
CA ILE A 577 -20.18 24.47 23.67
C ILE A 577 -20.27 23.75 22.34
N GLU A 578 -21.49 23.61 21.82
CA GLU A 578 -21.76 23.08 20.50
C GLU A 578 -22.24 24.17 19.56
N PHE A 579 -21.59 24.32 18.42
CA PHE A 579 -22.01 25.22 17.35
C PHE A 579 -23.03 24.50 16.45
N THR A 580 -24.22 24.22 17.03
CA THR A 580 -25.32 23.57 16.31
C THR A 580 -25.88 24.45 15.20
N GLN A 581 -26.72 23.88 14.33
CA GLN A 581 -27.42 24.68 13.32
C GLN A 581 -28.37 25.72 13.98
N GLU A 582 -28.97 25.38 15.12
CA GLU A 582 -29.79 26.32 15.90
C GLU A 582 -28.96 27.47 16.45
N PHE A 583 -27.72 27.18 16.94
CA PHE A 583 -26.78 28.22 17.36
C PHE A 583 -26.51 29.23 16.21
N ILE A 584 -26.22 28.75 15.00
CA ILE A 584 -25.98 29.62 13.84
C ILE A 584 -27.22 30.43 13.54
N ASN A 585 -28.39 29.80 13.47
CA ASN A 585 -29.67 30.47 13.16
C ASN A 585 -29.99 31.59 14.15
N LYS A 586 -29.60 31.45 15.41
CA LYS A 586 -29.83 32.43 16.47
C LYS A 586 -28.82 33.58 16.46
N ASN A 587 -27.54 33.26 16.15
CA ASN A 587 -26.43 34.22 16.31
C ASN A 587 -26.09 35.00 15.01
N VAL A 588 -26.66 34.63 13.86
CA VAL A 588 -26.55 35.41 12.63
C VAL A 588 -27.77 36.31 12.52
N PRO A 589 -27.63 37.61 12.83
CA PRO A 589 -28.76 38.52 12.80
C PRO A 589 -29.26 38.78 11.39
N GLU A 590 -30.58 38.96 11.25
CA GLU A 590 -31.24 39.47 10.05
C GLU A 590 -31.99 40.75 10.39
N PRO A 591 -31.98 41.70 9.48
CA PRO A 591 -31.05 41.92 8.38
C PRO A 591 -29.74 42.53 8.87
N TYR A 592 -28.70 42.43 8.08
CA TYR A 592 -27.47 43.18 8.35
C TYR A 592 -27.70 44.65 8.13
#